data_8837b237f66c43197b1d485fcab4b51c
#
_entry.id   8837b237f66c43197b1d485fcab4b51c
#
_cell.length_a   1.000
_cell.length_b   1.000
_cell.length_c   1.000
_cell.angle_alpha   90.00
_cell.angle_beta   90.00
_cell.angle_gamma   90.00
#
_symmetry.space_group_name_H-M   'P 1'
#
loop_
_entity.id
_entity.type
_entity.pdbx_description
1 polymer ?
#
loop_
_entity_poly.entity_id
_entity_poly.type
_entity_poly.pdbx_seq_one_letter_code
_entity_poly.pdbx_strand_id
1 'polypeptide(L)'
;MIHVVGLGPGDPGLLTLSAWEALCQAEHIVLRTGSHGAAAYLQNKGIDFTTYDCLYESKGSFSEVYEAIVVDLLQRAGSGSRLVYAVPGHPLVAERTVELLIAEAKKSDITVDIIPGMSSVEAVYAELKVDPAQGVAVVDALDPEMFVDPRLGLVVTQVFSRLVAGDLKLKLLDVYPAEHRVVTVRCAGTSARTIRTTSLAELDHYEFSYADTVYIPPCSVARHAGMELEILRVTMERLRSDRGCPWDREQTHSTLKSYLVEEAYEVIEAIDEQNADKLAEELGDLLLQIVFHAQIAAETGDFVLADSIRLINEKLVRRHPHVFSGVKVDNSNQVAENWQRIKQEEKKGNYDKSVLASVPKDLPALQQAYKVQARAKRVGFDWPSIDGALQKLQEELRELEVARQEDNIQSIHDELGDVLFSMVNVSRFLGVDPENSLRDSVGKFRRRFALVEKAAEQRGIVLSECSLEELDKLWDEVKLVES
;
A
#
# COMPACT_ATOMS: atom_id res chain seq x y z
N MET A 1 32.69 4.84 -31.14
CA MET A 1 31.38 5.54 -30.97
C MET A 1 30.29 4.68 -31.57
N ILE A 2 29.14 4.53 -30.87
CA ILE A 2 27.96 3.79 -31.35
C ILE A 2 26.83 4.79 -31.53
N HIS A 3 26.24 4.83 -32.73
CA HIS A 3 25.01 5.58 -32.97
C HIS A 3 23.81 4.62 -32.81
N VAL A 4 22.94 4.88 -31.87
CA VAL A 4 21.71 4.10 -31.68
C VAL A 4 20.56 4.85 -32.38
N VAL A 5 19.99 4.24 -33.40
CA VAL A 5 19.03 4.88 -34.31
C VAL A 5 17.64 4.25 -34.13
N GLY A 6 16.62 5.09 -33.90
CA GLY A 6 15.22 4.66 -33.89
C GLY A 6 14.65 4.54 -35.28
N LEU A 7 14.12 3.35 -35.62
CA LEU A 7 13.53 3.06 -36.94
C LEU A 7 12.06 3.46 -37.08
N GLY A 8 11.47 4.03 -36.05
CA GLY A 8 10.03 4.29 -36.02
C GLY A 8 9.20 3.01 -35.79
N PRO A 9 7.86 3.11 -35.81
CA PRO A 9 6.95 2.00 -35.48
C PRO A 9 6.79 0.96 -36.62
N GLY A 10 7.41 1.18 -37.76
CA GLY A 10 7.42 0.21 -38.86
C GLY A 10 7.09 0.78 -40.24
N ASP A 11 6.29 1.84 -40.38
CA ASP A 11 6.09 2.53 -41.64
C ASP A 11 7.34 3.37 -41.98
N PRO A 12 7.93 3.17 -43.19
CA PRO A 12 9.09 3.98 -43.60
C PRO A 12 8.83 5.49 -43.66
N GLY A 13 7.56 5.91 -43.86
CA GLY A 13 7.16 7.32 -43.81
C GLY A 13 7.28 7.97 -42.43
N LEU A 14 7.44 7.17 -41.39
CA LEU A 14 7.65 7.62 -40.02
C LEU A 14 9.11 7.55 -39.57
N LEU A 15 10.03 7.26 -40.50
CA LEU A 15 11.46 7.35 -40.26
C LEU A 15 11.86 8.83 -40.21
N THR A 16 12.57 9.26 -39.15
CA THR A 16 13.02 10.65 -39.06
C THR A 16 14.13 10.93 -40.07
N LEU A 17 14.24 12.17 -40.53
CA LEU A 17 15.33 12.57 -41.46
C LEU A 17 16.72 12.29 -40.85
N SER A 18 16.88 12.58 -39.56
CA SER A 18 18.17 12.33 -38.88
C SER A 18 18.49 10.84 -38.79
N ALA A 19 17.48 9.98 -38.57
CA ALA A 19 17.68 8.51 -38.59
C ALA A 19 18.06 8.04 -40.00
N TRP A 20 17.39 8.54 -41.02
CA TRP A 20 17.70 8.24 -42.42
C TRP A 20 19.16 8.66 -42.82
N GLU A 21 19.53 9.88 -42.46
CA GLU A 21 20.90 10.38 -42.73
C GLU A 21 21.98 9.55 -42.02
N ALA A 22 21.75 9.17 -40.76
CA ALA A 22 22.64 8.33 -39.98
C ALA A 22 22.84 6.94 -40.64
N LEU A 23 21.74 6.34 -41.10
CA LEU A 23 21.73 5.04 -41.79
C LEU A 23 22.47 5.13 -43.13
N CYS A 24 22.28 6.22 -43.90
CA CYS A 24 23.00 6.41 -45.18
C CYS A 24 24.50 6.67 -45.02
N GLN A 25 24.96 7.20 -43.89
CA GLN A 25 26.34 7.55 -43.60
C GLN A 25 27.11 6.47 -42.83
N ALA A 26 26.44 5.40 -42.39
CA ALA A 26 27.01 4.36 -41.59
C ALA A 26 27.93 3.45 -42.43
N GLU A 27 29.06 3.03 -41.86
CA GLU A 27 29.92 1.99 -42.41
C GLU A 27 29.40 0.59 -42.09
N HIS A 28 28.85 0.43 -40.88
CA HIS A 28 28.30 -0.81 -40.43
C HIS A 28 26.93 -0.55 -39.77
N ILE A 29 25.92 -1.27 -40.26
CA ILE A 29 24.55 -1.22 -39.71
C ILE A 29 24.20 -2.59 -39.15
N VAL A 30 23.72 -2.59 -37.91
CA VAL A 30 23.15 -3.77 -37.26
C VAL A 30 21.73 -3.43 -36.79
N LEU A 31 20.75 -4.14 -37.30
CA LEU A 31 19.37 -4.03 -36.82
C LEU A 31 19.16 -4.97 -35.63
N ARG A 32 18.41 -4.54 -34.64
CA ARG A 32 17.96 -5.43 -33.57
C ARG A 32 17.21 -6.64 -34.12
N THR A 33 16.35 -6.41 -35.11
CA THR A 33 15.59 -7.46 -35.82
C THR A 33 15.33 -7.06 -37.27
N GLY A 34 15.36 -8.03 -38.16
CA GLY A 34 14.93 -7.88 -39.54
C GLY A 34 13.40 -7.95 -39.70
N SER A 35 12.68 -8.42 -38.70
CA SER A 35 11.21 -8.46 -38.67
C SER A 35 10.61 -7.09 -38.36
N HIS A 36 10.97 -6.08 -39.18
CA HIS A 36 10.52 -4.71 -39.04
C HIS A 36 10.29 -4.07 -40.40
N GLY A 37 9.23 -3.26 -40.53
CA GLY A 37 8.85 -2.68 -41.84
C GLY A 37 9.94 -1.82 -42.50
N ALA A 38 10.77 -1.13 -41.67
CA ALA A 38 11.90 -0.36 -42.20
C ALA A 38 13.02 -1.25 -42.78
N ALA A 39 13.18 -2.51 -42.38
CA ALA A 39 14.22 -3.41 -42.89
C ALA A 39 14.02 -3.65 -44.38
N ALA A 40 12.80 -3.99 -44.84
CA ALA A 40 12.51 -4.17 -46.25
C ALA A 40 12.71 -2.87 -47.07
N TYR A 41 12.42 -1.73 -46.49
CA TYR A 41 12.63 -0.43 -47.08
C TYR A 41 14.15 -0.13 -47.29
N LEU A 42 14.98 -0.40 -46.27
CA LEU A 42 16.44 -0.24 -46.33
C LEU A 42 17.05 -1.12 -47.44
N GLN A 43 16.66 -2.40 -47.50
CA GLN A 43 17.08 -3.32 -48.55
C GLN A 43 16.73 -2.79 -49.97
N ASN A 44 15.50 -2.31 -50.16
CA ASN A 44 15.02 -1.74 -51.42
C ASN A 44 15.79 -0.45 -51.81
N LYS A 45 16.41 0.24 -50.83
CA LYS A 45 17.26 1.41 -51.04
C LYS A 45 18.74 1.07 -51.20
N GLY A 46 19.10 -0.21 -51.21
CA GLY A 46 20.47 -0.68 -51.37
C GLY A 46 21.35 -0.44 -50.12
N ILE A 47 20.75 -0.35 -48.92
CA ILE A 47 21.45 -0.22 -47.68
C ILE A 47 21.62 -1.62 -47.09
N ASP A 48 22.90 -2.06 -46.96
CA ASP A 48 23.27 -3.35 -46.38
C ASP A 48 23.27 -3.28 -44.86
N PHE A 49 22.78 -4.31 -44.19
CA PHE A 49 22.76 -4.44 -42.74
C PHE A 49 22.83 -5.92 -42.33
N THR A 50 23.20 -6.13 -41.07
CA THR A 50 23.07 -7.42 -40.38
C THR A 50 21.99 -7.34 -39.31
N THR A 51 21.49 -8.49 -38.79
CA THR A 51 20.48 -8.54 -37.74
C THR A 51 20.91 -9.42 -36.58
N TYR A 52 20.29 -9.25 -35.42
CA TYR A 52 20.47 -10.10 -34.25
C TYR A 52 19.38 -11.19 -34.10
N ASP A 53 18.58 -11.44 -35.12
CA ASP A 53 17.50 -12.44 -35.07
C ASP A 53 18.00 -13.82 -34.67
N CYS A 54 19.21 -14.22 -35.10
CA CYS A 54 19.82 -15.51 -34.73
C CYS A 54 20.08 -15.65 -33.21
N LEU A 55 20.28 -14.56 -32.50
CA LEU A 55 20.47 -14.61 -31.05
C LEU A 55 19.15 -14.95 -30.34
N TYR A 56 18.02 -14.44 -30.84
CA TYR A 56 16.69 -14.77 -30.31
C TYR A 56 16.31 -16.25 -30.51
N GLU A 57 16.84 -16.89 -31.55
CA GLU A 57 16.61 -18.30 -31.83
C GLU A 57 17.54 -19.23 -31.01
N SER A 58 18.74 -18.75 -30.65
CA SER A 58 19.79 -19.58 -30.07
C SER A 58 19.91 -19.51 -28.53
N LYS A 59 19.36 -18.47 -27.90
CA LYS A 59 19.44 -18.23 -26.45
C LYS A 59 18.19 -18.69 -25.70
N GLY A 60 18.36 -19.04 -24.42
CA GLY A 60 17.28 -19.59 -23.58
C GLY A 60 16.41 -18.52 -22.92
N SER A 61 16.90 -17.28 -22.84
CA SER A 61 16.18 -16.17 -22.18
C SER A 61 16.46 -14.83 -22.88
N PHE A 62 15.52 -13.90 -22.75
CA PHE A 62 15.71 -12.53 -23.28
C PHE A 62 16.88 -11.80 -22.64
N SER A 63 17.17 -12.03 -21.35
CA SER A 63 18.34 -11.42 -20.69
C SER A 63 19.65 -11.83 -21.37
N GLU A 64 19.83 -13.12 -21.64
CA GLU A 64 21.00 -13.62 -22.35
C GLU A 64 21.14 -13.05 -23.77
N VAL A 65 20.02 -12.83 -24.46
CA VAL A 65 20.01 -12.19 -25.80
C VAL A 65 20.50 -10.76 -25.68
N TYR A 66 19.95 -9.99 -24.74
CA TYR A 66 20.29 -8.57 -24.59
C TYR A 66 21.76 -8.38 -24.18
N GLU A 67 22.27 -9.19 -23.27
CA GLU A 67 23.67 -9.19 -22.86
C GLU A 67 24.60 -9.53 -24.07
N ALA A 68 24.26 -10.53 -24.86
CA ALA A 68 25.02 -10.93 -26.03
C ALA A 68 25.07 -9.83 -27.10
N ILE A 69 23.92 -9.14 -27.33
CA ILE A 69 23.87 -7.97 -28.24
C ILE A 69 24.80 -6.87 -27.76
N VAL A 70 24.75 -6.52 -26.48
CA VAL A 70 25.58 -5.45 -25.90
C VAL A 70 27.07 -5.79 -26.00
N VAL A 71 27.45 -7.04 -25.70
CA VAL A 71 28.86 -7.49 -25.83
C VAL A 71 29.37 -7.36 -27.28
N ASP A 72 28.60 -7.81 -28.26
CA ASP A 72 28.97 -7.73 -29.69
C ASP A 72 29.07 -6.27 -30.15
N LEU A 73 28.14 -5.40 -29.77
CA LEU A 73 28.15 -3.97 -30.12
C LEU A 73 29.40 -3.27 -29.55
N LEU A 74 29.75 -3.54 -28.28
CA LEU A 74 30.94 -2.95 -27.66
C LEU A 74 32.24 -3.46 -28.30
N GLN A 75 32.33 -4.74 -28.68
CA GLN A 75 33.46 -5.30 -29.39
C GLN A 75 33.67 -4.65 -30.79
N ARG A 76 32.58 -4.50 -31.55
CA ARG A 76 32.62 -3.82 -32.86
C ARG A 76 33.02 -2.35 -32.76
N ALA A 77 32.52 -1.65 -31.72
CA ALA A 77 32.88 -0.24 -31.50
C ALA A 77 34.39 -0.01 -31.24
N GLY A 78 35.08 -1.00 -30.68
CA GLY A 78 36.52 -0.97 -30.46
C GLY A 78 37.38 -0.91 -31.74
N SER A 79 36.82 -1.24 -32.92
CA SER A 79 37.51 -1.22 -34.21
C SER A 79 37.62 0.17 -34.86
N GLY A 80 37.07 1.22 -34.26
CA GLY A 80 37.16 2.60 -34.73
C GLY A 80 36.20 2.96 -35.88
N SER A 81 35.38 2.03 -36.37
CA SER A 81 34.40 2.23 -37.43
C SER A 81 33.11 2.94 -36.95
N ARG A 82 32.38 3.57 -37.87
CA ARG A 82 31.11 4.22 -37.63
C ARG A 82 30.00 3.16 -37.58
N LEU A 83 29.72 2.68 -36.34
CA LEU A 83 28.71 1.63 -36.08
C LEU A 83 27.37 2.25 -35.78
N VAL A 84 26.33 1.81 -36.51
CA VAL A 84 24.92 2.11 -36.24
C VAL A 84 24.22 0.86 -35.71
N TYR A 85 23.65 0.97 -34.53
CA TYR A 85 22.71 0.00 -33.97
C TYR A 85 21.29 0.55 -34.13
N ALA A 86 20.46 -0.07 -34.95
CA ALA A 86 19.14 0.42 -35.25
C ALA A 86 18.05 -0.47 -34.58
N VAL A 87 17.15 0.18 -33.89
CA VAL A 87 16.10 -0.46 -33.08
C VAL A 87 14.70 -0.04 -33.53
N PRO A 88 13.68 -0.89 -33.38
CA PRO A 88 12.27 -0.51 -33.57
C PRO A 88 11.87 0.66 -32.70
N GLY A 89 11.01 1.53 -33.17
CA GLY A 89 10.47 2.65 -32.40
C GLY A 89 11.49 3.71 -32.05
N HIS A 90 11.46 4.16 -30.81
CA HIS A 90 12.40 5.11 -30.21
C HIS A 90 13.41 4.39 -29.32
N PRO A 91 14.72 4.68 -29.39
CA PRO A 91 15.75 3.96 -28.66
C PRO A 91 15.61 3.91 -27.15
N LEU A 92 14.89 4.85 -26.54
CA LEU A 92 14.69 4.95 -25.09
C LEU A 92 13.27 4.59 -24.65
N VAL A 93 12.45 4.01 -25.51
CA VAL A 93 11.06 3.60 -25.17
C VAL A 93 10.93 2.09 -25.25
N ALA A 94 10.82 1.44 -24.09
CA ALA A 94 10.70 -0.01 -23.94
C ALA A 94 11.82 -0.82 -24.64
N GLU A 95 13.05 -0.29 -24.67
CA GLU A 95 14.20 -0.88 -25.36
C GLU A 95 15.33 -1.22 -24.40
N ARG A 96 15.22 -2.39 -23.78
CA ARG A 96 16.14 -2.86 -22.75
C ARG A 96 17.59 -3.00 -23.21
N THR A 97 17.81 -3.37 -24.46
CA THR A 97 19.18 -3.49 -25.01
C THR A 97 19.91 -2.17 -25.03
N VAL A 98 19.20 -1.08 -25.31
CA VAL A 98 19.80 0.27 -25.35
C VAL A 98 20.14 0.75 -23.93
N GLU A 99 19.28 0.48 -22.98
CA GLU A 99 19.53 0.81 -21.56
C GLU A 99 20.80 0.10 -21.05
N LEU A 100 20.93 -1.21 -21.31
CA LEU A 100 22.11 -1.99 -20.96
C LEU A 100 23.36 -1.51 -21.72
N LEU A 101 23.21 -1.19 -23.01
CA LEU A 101 24.33 -0.68 -23.83
C LEU A 101 24.86 0.64 -23.26
N ILE A 102 24.02 1.57 -22.89
CA ILE A 102 24.43 2.85 -22.30
C ILE A 102 25.18 2.61 -20.99
N ALA A 103 24.70 1.71 -20.14
CA ALA A 103 25.31 1.40 -18.85
C ALA A 103 26.71 0.77 -19.03
N GLU A 104 26.87 -0.20 -19.93
CA GLU A 104 28.15 -0.90 -20.16
C GLU A 104 29.14 -0.07 -20.97
N ALA A 105 28.66 0.72 -21.95
CA ALA A 105 29.49 1.62 -22.73
C ALA A 105 30.19 2.68 -21.86
N LYS A 106 29.47 3.19 -20.84
CA LYS A 106 30.03 4.12 -19.84
C LYS A 106 31.19 3.53 -19.06
N LYS A 107 31.19 2.22 -18.77
CA LYS A 107 32.28 1.53 -18.09
C LYS A 107 33.52 1.34 -19.00
N SER A 108 33.27 1.28 -20.31
CA SER A 108 34.30 1.02 -21.34
C SER A 108 34.80 2.29 -22.06
N ASP A 109 34.41 3.46 -21.60
CA ASP A 109 34.72 4.78 -22.23
C ASP A 109 34.30 4.86 -23.71
N ILE A 110 33.19 4.19 -24.05
CA ILE A 110 32.60 4.21 -25.40
C ILE A 110 31.44 5.19 -25.41
N THR A 111 31.48 6.16 -26.31
CA THR A 111 30.39 7.12 -26.51
C THR A 111 29.23 6.46 -27.23
N VAL A 112 28.03 6.58 -26.69
CA VAL A 112 26.75 6.19 -27.29
C VAL A 112 25.97 7.46 -27.62
N ASP A 113 25.62 7.64 -28.89
CA ASP A 113 24.84 8.75 -29.40
C ASP A 113 23.45 8.25 -29.79
N ILE A 114 22.38 8.93 -29.29
CA ILE A 114 21.00 8.52 -29.50
C ILE A 114 20.37 9.39 -30.59
N ILE A 115 19.99 8.74 -31.69
CA ILE A 115 19.26 9.38 -32.78
C ILE A 115 17.78 8.97 -32.64
N PRO A 116 16.88 9.89 -32.25
CA PRO A 116 15.50 9.58 -31.94
C PRO A 116 14.71 9.10 -33.15
N GLY A 117 13.86 8.13 -32.94
CA GLY A 117 12.81 7.71 -33.85
C GLY A 117 11.43 8.01 -33.25
N MET A 118 10.37 7.93 -34.04
CA MET A 118 9.00 7.94 -33.54
C MET A 118 8.74 6.63 -32.80
N SER A 119 8.23 6.66 -31.55
CA SER A 119 7.90 5.44 -30.84
C SER A 119 6.54 4.88 -31.24
N SER A 120 6.28 3.62 -30.88
CA SER A 120 4.95 3.03 -31.01
C SER A 120 3.91 3.76 -30.15
N VAL A 121 4.34 4.42 -29.08
CA VAL A 121 3.48 5.17 -28.17
C VAL A 121 2.88 6.41 -28.85
N GLU A 122 3.72 7.21 -29.55
CA GLU A 122 3.22 8.35 -30.33
C GLU A 122 2.31 7.90 -31.46
N ALA A 123 2.60 6.75 -32.07
CA ALA A 123 1.71 6.18 -33.09
C ALA A 123 0.34 5.80 -32.48
N VAL A 124 0.31 5.24 -31.26
CA VAL A 124 -0.95 4.95 -30.52
C VAL A 124 -1.72 6.24 -30.23
N TYR A 125 -1.04 7.30 -29.76
CA TYR A 125 -1.71 8.60 -29.54
C TYR A 125 -2.38 9.13 -30.80
N ALA A 126 -1.68 9.07 -31.93
CA ALA A 126 -2.22 9.52 -33.21
C ALA A 126 -3.43 8.69 -33.66
N GLU A 127 -3.36 7.35 -33.52
CA GLU A 127 -4.45 6.43 -33.91
C GLU A 127 -5.71 6.62 -33.05
N LEU A 128 -5.51 6.84 -31.74
CA LEU A 128 -6.62 7.00 -30.79
C LEU A 128 -7.06 8.45 -30.63
N LYS A 129 -6.32 9.42 -31.22
CA LYS A 129 -6.55 10.88 -31.08
C LYS A 129 -6.50 11.31 -29.62
N VAL A 130 -5.55 10.75 -28.86
CA VAL A 130 -5.32 11.07 -27.47
C VAL A 130 -4.22 12.13 -27.40
N ASP A 131 -4.50 13.22 -26.68
CA ASP A 131 -3.50 14.22 -26.35
C ASP A 131 -2.80 13.83 -25.02
N PRO A 132 -1.52 13.44 -25.04
CA PRO A 132 -0.81 13.03 -23.82
C PRO A 132 -0.66 14.17 -22.80
N ALA A 133 -0.80 15.45 -23.21
CA ALA A 133 -0.79 16.58 -22.28
C ALA A 133 -1.99 16.61 -21.33
N GLN A 134 -3.06 15.86 -21.63
CA GLN A 134 -4.19 15.67 -20.72
C GLN A 134 -3.90 14.68 -19.58
N GLY A 135 -2.72 14.11 -19.56
CA GLY A 135 -2.27 13.13 -18.59
C GLY A 135 -2.36 11.70 -19.14
N VAL A 136 -1.22 11.15 -19.52
CA VAL A 136 -1.08 9.74 -19.93
C VAL A 136 0.17 9.18 -19.29
N ALA A 137 0.03 8.03 -18.63
CA ALA A 137 1.15 7.24 -18.15
C ALA A 137 1.50 6.15 -19.19
N VAL A 138 2.79 5.89 -19.36
CA VAL A 138 3.29 4.76 -20.19
C VAL A 138 3.96 3.77 -19.25
N VAL A 139 3.49 2.53 -19.27
CA VAL A 139 3.94 1.48 -18.35
C VAL A 139 4.27 0.20 -19.12
N ASP A 140 5.07 -0.66 -18.49
CA ASP A 140 5.42 -2.00 -18.97
C ASP A 140 4.54 -3.04 -18.27
N ALA A 141 3.86 -3.91 -19.02
CA ALA A 141 3.03 -4.98 -18.47
C ALA A 141 3.83 -6.00 -17.64
N LEU A 142 5.13 -6.12 -17.89
CA LEU A 142 6.04 -7.04 -17.20
C LEU A 142 6.58 -6.46 -15.88
N ASP A 143 6.37 -5.18 -15.62
CA ASP A 143 6.77 -4.57 -14.35
C ASP A 143 5.85 -5.04 -13.22
N PRO A 144 6.39 -5.75 -12.20
CA PRO A 144 5.59 -6.17 -11.04
C PRO A 144 5.08 -4.99 -10.21
N GLU A 145 5.80 -3.86 -10.23
CA GLU A 145 5.48 -2.64 -9.49
C GLU A 145 4.82 -1.58 -10.39
N MET A 146 4.20 -2.00 -11.49
CA MET A 146 3.54 -1.12 -12.45
C MET A 146 2.62 -0.11 -11.76
N PHE A 147 2.92 1.18 -11.95
CA PHE A 147 2.11 2.26 -11.39
C PHE A 147 0.81 2.45 -12.18
N VAL A 148 -0.33 2.44 -11.48
CA VAL A 148 -1.65 2.66 -12.07
C VAL A 148 -2.33 3.83 -11.35
N ASP A 149 -2.56 4.93 -12.10
CA ASP A 149 -3.42 6.04 -11.66
C ASP A 149 -4.64 6.09 -12.59
N PRO A 150 -5.84 5.75 -12.10
CA PRO A 150 -7.03 5.70 -12.95
C PRO A 150 -7.51 7.07 -13.45
N ARG A 151 -6.96 8.17 -12.96
CA ARG A 151 -7.24 9.52 -13.46
C ARG A 151 -6.54 9.80 -14.79
N LEU A 152 -5.49 9.05 -15.08
CA LEU A 152 -4.68 9.19 -16.29
C LEU A 152 -5.10 8.15 -17.33
N GLY A 153 -4.92 8.49 -18.60
CA GLY A 153 -4.87 7.47 -19.63
C GLY A 153 -3.65 6.59 -19.42
N LEU A 154 -3.77 5.28 -19.59
CA LEU A 154 -2.68 4.35 -19.40
C LEU A 154 -2.34 3.65 -20.71
N VAL A 155 -1.12 3.83 -21.23
CA VAL A 155 -0.59 3.07 -22.37
C VAL A 155 0.29 1.96 -21.81
N VAL A 156 -0.13 0.72 -22.02
CA VAL A 156 0.58 -0.47 -21.53
C VAL A 156 1.30 -1.13 -22.71
N THR A 157 2.61 -1.16 -22.63
CA THR A 157 3.50 -1.82 -23.60
C THR A 157 3.80 -3.26 -23.17
N GLN A 158 4.47 -4.04 -24.04
CA GLN A 158 4.90 -5.43 -23.79
C GLN A 158 3.75 -6.43 -23.53
N VAL A 159 2.54 -6.16 -24.00
CA VAL A 159 1.42 -7.11 -23.94
C VAL A 159 1.48 -8.02 -25.15
N PHE A 160 2.38 -9.00 -25.16
CA PHE A 160 2.68 -9.82 -26.34
C PHE A 160 2.05 -11.22 -26.33
N SER A 161 1.38 -11.61 -25.28
CA SER A 161 0.73 -12.90 -25.16
C SER A 161 -0.56 -12.82 -24.37
N ARG A 162 -1.42 -13.81 -24.55
CA ARG A 162 -2.65 -13.97 -23.77
C ARG A 162 -2.41 -14.10 -22.28
N LEU A 163 -1.29 -14.74 -21.88
CA LEU A 163 -0.92 -14.89 -20.47
C LEU A 163 -0.62 -13.52 -19.84
N VAL A 164 0.22 -12.71 -20.52
CA VAL A 164 0.55 -11.35 -20.06
C VAL A 164 -0.70 -10.46 -20.02
N ALA A 165 -1.60 -10.60 -20.97
CA ALA A 165 -2.88 -9.88 -20.98
C ALA A 165 -3.78 -10.30 -19.79
N GLY A 166 -3.75 -11.58 -19.39
CA GLY A 166 -4.46 -12.11 -18.24
C GLY A 166 -3.91 -11.55 -16.92
N ASP A 167 -2.59 -11.55 -16.75
CA ASP A 167 -1.94 -10.97 -15.58
C ASP A 167 -2.21 -9.45 -15.47
N LEU A 168 -2.12 -8.74 -16.59
CA LEU A 168 -2.47 -7.32 -16.67
C LEU A 168 -3.93 -7.10 -16.29
N LYS A 169 -4.87 -7.90 -16.84
CA LYS A 169 -6.29 -7.83 -16.48
C LYS A 169 -6.51 -7.96 -14.99
N LEU A 170 -5.90 -8.95 -14.34
CA LEU A 170 -6.06 -9.18 -12.90
C LEU A 170 -5.59 -7.96 -12.10
N LYS A 171 -4.41 -7.42 -12.41
CA LYS A 171 -3.91 -6.19 -11.76
C LYS A 171 -4.83 -4.99 -11.96
N LEU A 172 -5.41 -4.84 -13.14
CA LEU A 172 -6.28 -3.71 -13.45
C LEU A 172 -7.68 -3.85 -12.84
N LEU A 173 -8.20 -5.06 -12.62
CA LEU A 173 -9.48 -5.30 -11.96
C LEU A 173 -9.50 -4.90 -10.49
N ASP A 174 -8.33 -4.77 -9.84
CA ASP A 174 -8.22 -4.22 -8.50
C ASP A 174 -8.54 -2.70 -8.45
N VAL A 175 -8.45 -2.03 -9.61
CA VAL A 175 -8.57 -0.57 -9.72
C VAL A 175 -9.77 -0.15 -10.56
N TYR A 176 -10.00 -0.82 -11.70
CA TYR A 176 -11.04 -0.49 -12.67
C TYR A 176 -12.22 -1.44 -12.60
N PRO A 177 -13.45 -0.97 -12.89
CA PRO A 177 -14.59 -1.85 -13.08
C PRO A 177 -14.36 -2.88 -14.21
N ALA A 178 -14.95 -4.07 -14.08
CA ALA A 178 -14.83 -5.15 -15.07
C ALA A 178 -15.30 -4.75 -16.49
N GLU A 179 -16.30 -3.88 -16.54
CA GLU A 179 -16.91 -3.35 -17.78
C GLU A 179 -16.12 -2.15 -18.33
N HIS A 180 -15.05 -1.71 -17.64
CA HIS A 180 -14.29 -0.57 -18.11
C HIS A 180 -13.74 -0.83 -19.52
N ARG A 181 -13.89 0.16 -20.38
CA ARG A 181 -13.46 0.08 -21.77
C ARG A 181 -11.94 0.03 -21.85
N VAL A 182 -11.40 -0.92 -22.59
CA VAL A 182 -9.99 -1.00 -22.97
C VAL A 182 -9.84 -1.06 -24.48
N VAL A 183 -8.76 -0.52 -25.00
CA VAL A 183 -8.49 -0.44 -26.44
C VAL A 183 -7.14 -1.09 -26.72
N THR A 184 -7.15 -2.11 -27.57
CA THR A 184 -5.92 -2.73 -28.10
C THR A 184 -5.62 -2.17 -29.48
N VAL A 185 -4.42 -1.65 -29.66
CA VAL A 185 -3.93 -1.17 -30.95
C VAL A 185 -2.80 -2.10 -31.40
N ARG A 186 -3.01 -2.77 -32.51
CA ARG A 186 -2.02 -3.64 -33.15
C ARG A 186 -1.37 -2.92 -34.32
N CYS A 187 -0.06 -3.05 -34.46
CA CYS A 187 0.74 -2.44 -35.54
C CYS A 187 0.49 -0.94 -35.69
N ALA A 188 0.44 -0.20 -34.57
CA ALA A 188 0.24 1.25 -34.60
C ALA A 188 1.28 1.93 -35.51
N GLY A 189 0.84 2.93 -36.30
CA GLY A 189 1.68 3.66 -37.25
C GLY A 189 2.06 2.86 -38.50
N THR A 190 1.33 1.79 -38.84
CA THR A 190 1.53 1.04 -40.07
C THR A 190 0.22 0.88 -40.86
N SER A 191 0.30 0.49 -42.14
CA SER A 191 -0.87 0.17 -42.97
C SER A 191 -1.64 -1.07 -42.47
N ALA A 192 -0.99 -1.93 -41.69
CA ALA A 192 -1.58 -3.16 -41.13
C ALA A 192 -2.27 -2.93 -39.78
N ARG A 193 -2.44 -1.67 -39.34
CA ARG A 193 -3.01 -1.33 -38.05
C ARG A 193 -4.41 -1.89 -37.87
N THR A 194 -4.69 -2.36 -36.67
CA THR A 194 -6.04 -2.70 -36.23
C THR A 194 -6.30 -2.14 -34.84
N ILE A 195 -7.51 -1.66 -34.62
CA ILE A 195 -7.96 -1.14 -33.34
C ILE A 195 -9.14 -1.95 -32.86
N ARG A 196 -9.06 -2.47 -31.66
CA ARG A 196 -10.13 -3.25 -31.02
C ARG A 196 -10.49 -2.61 -29.70
N THR A 197 -11.77 -2.51 -29.44
CA THR A 197 -12.31 -2.06 -28.14
C THR A 197 -13.04 -3.22 -27.49
N THR A 198 -12.73 -3.48 -26.20
CA THR A 198 -13.36 -4.53 -25.40
C THR A 198 -13.60 -4.03 -23.97
N SER A 199 -14.29 -4.82 -23.14
CA SER A 199 -14.29 -4.63 -21.70
C SER A 199 -12.99 -5.14 -21.08
N LEU A 200 -12.61 -4.63 -19.92
CA LEU A 200 -11.44 -5.11 -19.17
C LEU A 200 -11.56 -6.61 -18.85
N ALA A 201 -12.77 -7.07 -18.50
CA ALA A 201 -13.05 -8.48 -18.24
C ALA A 201 -12.70 -9.42 -19.40
N GLU A 202 -12.78 -8.92 -20.63
CA GLU A 202 -12.54 -9.70 -21.86
C GLU A 202 -11.14 -9.51 -22.45
N LEU A 203 -10.26 -8.76 -21.80
CA LEU A 203 -8.95 -8.39 -22.35
C LEU A 203 -8.15 -9.61 -22.79
N ASP A 204 -8.13 -10.67 -22.01
CA ASP A 204 -7.37 -11.92 -22.26
C ASP A 204 -8.08 -12.94 -23.17
N HIS A 205 -9.22 -12.58 -23.76
CA HIS A 205 -9.94 -13.47 -24.69
C HIS A 205 -9.33 -13.48 -26.10
N TYR A 206 -8.34 -12.64 -26.36
CA TYR A 206 -7.76 -12.44 -27.68
C TYR A 206 -6.29 -12.86 -27.73
N GLU A 207 -5.83 -13.19 -28.93
CA GLU A 207 -4.41 -13.44 -29.17
C GLU A 207 -3.66 -12.11 -29.27
N PHE A 208 -2.55 -12.03 -28.56
CA PHE A 208 -1.63 -10.90 -28.55
C PHE A 208 -0.32 -11.22 -29.26
N SER A 209 0.34 -10.19 -29.75
CA SER A 209 1.66 -10.24 -30.37
C SER A 209 2.53 -9.08 -29.90
N TYR A 210 3.80 -9.11 -30.21
CA TYR A 210 4.74 -8.02 -29.89
C TYR A 210 4.39 -6.66 -30.54
N ALA A 211 3.43 -6.65 -31.50
CA ALA A 211 2.94 -5.44 -32.14
C ALA A 211 1.73 -4.83 -31.44
N ASP A 212 1.27 -5.40 -30.34
CA ASP A 212 0.09 -4.94 -29.60
C ASP A 212 0.48 -3.99 -28.46
N THR A 213 -0.33 -2.95 -28.32
CA THR A 213 -0.29 -2.00 -27.20
C THR A 213 -1.71 -1.84 -26.66
N VAL A 214 -1.87 -1.86 -25.35
CA VAL A 214 -3.16 -1.68 -24.71
C VAL A 214 -3.27 -0.26 -24.18
N TYR A 215 -4.39 0.41 -24.48
CA TYR A 215 -4.72 1.71 -23.90
C TYR A 215 -5.95 1.58 -23.02
N ILE A 216 -5.84 2.10 -21.80
CA ILE A 216 -6.92 2.18 -20.84
C ILE A 216 -7.27 3.66 -20.67
N PRO A 217 -8.48 4.09 -21.06
CA PRO A 217 -8.92 5.47 -20.83
C PRO A 217 -9.04 5.81 -19.35
N PRO A 218 -8.97 7.11 -18.99
CA PRO A 218 -9.24 7.55 -17.62
C PRO A 218 -10.59 7.06 -17.10
N CYS A 219 -10.67 6.71 -15.83
CA CYS A 219 -11.88 6.19 -15.19
C CYS A 219 -12.28 7.04 -14.00
N SER A 220 -13.41 7.74 -14.09
CA SER A 220 -13.92 8.59 -13.00
C SER A 220 -14.62 7.82 -11.87
N VAL A 221 -14.94 6.53 -12.11
CA VAL A 221 -15.62 5.65 -11.13
C VAL A 221 -14.68 4.57 -10.58
N ALA A 222 -13.38 4.69 -10.84
CA ALA A 222 -12.37 3.78 -10.32
C ALA A 222 -12.29 3.88 -8.79
N ARG A 223 -12.25 2.71 -8.12
CA ARG A 223 -12.06 2.61 -6.68
C ARG A 223 -10.57 2.44 -6.38
N HIS A 224 -9.88 3.52 -6.15
CA HIS A 224 -8.48 3.49 -5.79
C HIS A 224 -8.26 4.16 -4.44
N ALA A 225 -7.87 3.38 -3.43
CA ALA A 225 -7.74 3.88 -2.04
C ALA A 225 -6.84 5.11 -1.92
N GLY A 226 -5.75 5.19 -2.69
CA GLY A 226 -4.88 6.37 -2.70
C GLY A 226 -5.57 7.62 -3.25
N MET A 227 -6.47 7.47 -4.22
CA MET A 227 -7.26 8.57 -4.76
C MET A 227 -8.33 9.03 -3.76
N GLU A 228 -9.05 8.11 -3.14
CA GLU A 228 -10.05 8.43 -2.12
C GLU A 228 -9.40 9.13 -0.91
N LEU A 229 -8.21 8.68 -0.50
CA LEU A 229 -7.45 9.34 0.56
C LEU A 229 -7.05 10.79 0.17
N GLU A 230 -6.64 11.01 -1.08
CA GLU A 230 -6.32 12.36 -1.56
C GLU A 230 -7.57 13.25 -1.67
N ILE A 231 -8.71 12.70 -2.10
CA ILE A 231 -9.99 13.40 -2.10
C ILE A 231 -10.37 13.79 -0.66
N LEU A 232 -10.24 12.89 0.31
CA LEU A 232 -10.50 13.18 1.72
C LEU A 232 -9.58 14.28 2.24
N ARG A 233 -8.28 14.24 1.91
CA ARG A 233 -7.31 15.27 2.28
C ARG A 233 -7.71 16.65 1.73
N VAL A 234 -8.04 16.73 0.44
CA VAL A 234 -8.47 17.98 -0.22
C VAL A 234 -9.80 18.47 0.35
N THR A 235 -10.71 17.58 0.68
CA THR A 235 -11.98 17.89 1.34
C THR A 235 -11.72 18.56 2.70
N MET A 236 -10.84 17.98 3.52
CA MET A 236 -10.48 18.54 4.82
C MET A 236 -9.79 19.90 4.70
N GLU A 237 -8.84 20.06 3.76
CA GLU A 237 -8.21 21.33 3.46
C GLU A 237 -9.26 22.41 3.11
N ARG A 238 -10.27 22.07 2.31
CA ARG A 238 -11.36 22.97 1.96
C ARG A 238 -12.26 23.30 3.15
N LEU A 239 -12.61 22.32 3.99
CA LEU A 239 -13.41 22.53 5.20
C LEU A 239 -12.72 23.50 6.17
N ARG A 240 -11.41 23.47 6.27
CA ARG A 240 -10.62 24.33 7.13
C ARG A 240 -10.14 25.64 6.47
N SER A 241 -10.43 25.84 5.18
CA SER A 241 -10.09 27.10 4.49
C SER A 241 -10.91 28.29 4.99
N ASP A 242 -10.51 29.53 4.62
CA ASP A 242 -11.20 30.76 5.01
C ASP A 242 -12.68 30.80 4.65
N ARG A 243 -13.08 30.05 3.62
CA ARG A 243 -14.47 29.94 3.18
C ARG A 243 -15.08 28.58 3.56
N GLY A 244 -14.42 27.82 4.42
CA GLY A 244 -14.84 26.52 4.87
C GLY A 244 -15.80 26.56 6.05
N CYS A 245 -15.89 25.46 6.78
CA CYS A 245 -16.77 25.28 7.92
C CYS A 245 -16.19 26.00 9.17
N PRO A 246 -16.94 26.90 9.82
CA PRO A 246 -16.45 27.56 11.04
C PRO A 246 -16.09 26.60 12.15
N TRP A 247 -16.87 25.54 12.35
CA TRP A 247 -16.61 24.54 13.38
C TRP A 247 -15.30 23.77 13.15
N ASP A 248 -15.04 23.30 11.92
CA ASP A 248 -13.82 22.60 11.58
C ASP A 248 -12.58 23.49 11.76
N ARG A 249 -12.70 24.79 11.45
CA ARG A 249 -11.61 25.76 11.59
C ARG A 249 -11.21 26.02 13.05
N GLU A 250 -12.15 25.96 13.97
CA GLU A 250 -11.92 26.15 15.40
C GLU A 250 -11.24 24.94 16.06
N GLN A 251 -11.26 23.77 15.41
CA GLN A 251 -10.67 22.56 15.99
C GLN A 251 -9.15 22.65 16.08
N THR A 252 -8.64 22.08 17.17
CA THR A 252 -7.21 21.96 17.48
C THR A 252 -6.88 20.50 17.79
N HIS A 253 -5.60 20.13 17.82
CA HIS A 253 -5.18 18.80 18.28
C HIS A 253 -5.76 18.45 19.65
N SER A 254 -5.98 19.42 20.52
CA SER A 254 -6.49 19.21 21.87
C SER A 254 -8.00 18.96 21.89
N THR A 255 -8.78 19.69 21.10
CA THR A 255 -10.25 19.54 21.06
C THR A 255 -10.66 18.23 20.41
N LEU A 256 -9.86 17.71 19.46
CA LEU A 256 -10.13 16.46 18.75
C LEU A 256 -9.74 15.19 19.51
N LYS A 257 -9.06 15.29 20.67
CA LYS A 257 -8.65 14.10 21.43
C LYS A 257 -9.81 13.18 21.82
N SER A 258 -10.94 13.77 22.24
CA SER A 258 -12.12 13.00 22.64
C SER A 258 -12.71 12.24 21.47
N TYR A 259 -12.86 12.89 20.33
CA TYR A 259 -13.36 12.26 19.10
C TYR A 259 -12.46 11.11 18.62
N LEU A 260 -11.14 11.31 18.61
CA LEU A 260 -10.20 10.23 18.25
C LEU A 260 -10.35 8.97 19.13
N VAL A 261 -10.66 9.16 20.42
CA VAL A 261 -10.89 8.05 21.36
C VAL A 261 -12.26 7.42 21.11
N GLU A 262 -13.29 8.24 20.85
CA GLU A 262 -14.64 7.80 20.53
C GLU A 262 -14.65 6.91 19.29
N GLU A 263 -14.13 7.40 18.16
CA GLU A 263 -14.03 6.63 16.90
C GLU A 263 -13.24 5.31 17.08
N ALA A 264 -12.16 5.34 17.88
CA ALA A 264 -11.43 4.12 18.16
C ALA A 264 -12.26 3.08 18.93
N TYR A 265 -13.18 3.51 19.80
CA TYR A 265 -14.08 2.62 20.49
C TYR A 265 -15.24 2.13 19.62
N GLU A 266 -15.74 2.95 18.70
CA GLU A 266 -16.79 2.56 17.74
C GLU A 266 -16.26 1.51 16.74
N VAL A 267 -15.00 1.65 16.29
CA VAL A 267 -14.31 0.59 15.54
C VAL A 267 -14.27 -0.74 16.33
N ILE A 268 -13.95 -0.70 17.62
CA ILE A 268 -13.91 -1.90 18.45
C ILE A 268 -15.30 -2.51 18.61
N GLU A 269 -16.34 -1.69 18.81
CA GLU A 269 -17.72 -2.16 18.89
C GLU A 269 -18.16 -2.84 17.58
N ALA A 270 -17.86 -2.24 16.43
CA ALA A 270 -18.17 -2.83 15.12
C ALA A 270 -17.45 -4.17 14.88
N ILE A 271 -16.23 -4.33 15.39
CA ILE A 271 -15.49 -5.62 15.39
C ILE A 271 -16.21 -6.66 16.24
N ASP A 272 -16.62 -6.29 17.46
CA ASP A 272 -17.30 -7.18 18.40
C ASP A 272 -18.66 -7.62 17.87
N GLU A 273 -19.38 -6.74 17.16
CA GLU A 273 -20.65 -7.03 16.49
C GLU A 273 -20.47 -7.86 15.21
N GLN A 274 -19.26 -8.05 14.71
CA GLN A 274 -18.95 -8.73 13.43
C GLN A 274 -19.72 -8.11 12.24
N ASN A 275 -19.96 -6.81 12.29
CA ASN A 275 -20.68 -6.06 11.27
C ASN A 275 -19.69 -5.37 10.32
N ALA A 276 -19.51 -5.94 9.12
CA ALA A 276 -18.55 -5.42 8.14
C ALA A 276 -18.90 -4.02 7.62
N ASP A 277 -20.18 -3.71 7.45
CA ASP A 277 -20.63 -2.40 6.95
C ASP A 277 -20.36 -1.31 7.99
N LYS A 278 -20.73 -1.56 9.25
CA LYS A 278 -20.43 -0.67 10.38
C LYS A 278 -18.92 -0.51 10.56
N LEU A 279 -18.16 -1.60 10.49
CA LEU A 279 -16.70 -1.53 10.59
C LEU A 279 -16.08 -0.66 9.50
N ALA A 280 -16.60 -0.69 8.27
CA ALA A 280 -16.14 0.15 7.18
C ALA A 280 -16.42 1.64 7.44
N GLU A 281 -17.59 1.97 8.01
CA GLU A 281 -18.00 3.31 8.42
C GLU A 281 -17.07 3.85 9.50
N GLU A 282 -16.93 3.14 10.61
CA GLU A 282 -16.13 3.57 11.77
C GLU A 282 -14.62 3.66 11.45
N LEU A 283 -14.09 2.80 10.56
CA LEU A 283 -12.73 2.95 10.04
C LEU A 283 -12.59 4.23 9.20
N GLY A 284 -13.64 4.65 8.51
CA GLY A 284 -13.70 5.92 7.79
C GLY A 284 -13.62 7.11 8.74
N ASP A 285 -14.37 7.09 9.85
CA ASP A 285 -14.40 8.14 10.85
C ASP A 285 -13.07 8.23 11.63
N LEU A 286 -12.47 7.09 11.95
CA LEU A 286 -11.12 7.05 12.51
C LEU A 286 -10.08 7.62 11.53
N LEU A 287 -10.19 7.33 10.22
CA LEU A 287 -9.33 7.88 9.18
C LEU A 287 -9.53 9.40 9.05
N LEU A 288 -10.77 9.89 9.17
CA LEU A 288 -11.08 11.32 9.22
C LEU A 288 -10.29 12.01 10.33
N GLN A 289 -10.25 11.46 11.54
CA GLN A 289 -9.46 12.03 12.66
C GLN A 289 -7.98 12.13 12.31
N ILE A 290 -7.40 11.11 11.65
CA ILE A 290 -6.01 11.11 11.23
C ILE A 290 -5.74 12.23 10.21
N VAL A 291 -6.60 12.36 9.19
CA VAL A 291 -6.48 13.40 8.15
C VAL A 291 -6.68 14.79 8.73
N PHE A 292 -7.61 14.95 9.68
CA PHE A 292 -7.88 16.20 10.38
C PHE A 292 -6.64 16.67 11.16
N HIS A 293 -6.06 15.80 11.96
CA HIS A 293 -4.83 16.10 12.69
C HIS A 293 -3.66 16.45 11.75
N ALA A 294 -3.53 15.74 10.63
CA ALA A 294 -2.49 16.01 9.63
C ALA A 294 -2.71 17.36 8.93
N GLN A 295 -3.96 17.75 8.69
CA GLN A 295 -4.30 19.07 8.13
C GLN A 295 -3.96 20.21 9.09
N ILE A 296 -4.27 20.07 10.38
CA ILE A 296 -3.89 21.06 11.41
C ILE A 296 -2.36 21.23 11.46
N ALA A 297 -1.61 20.12 11.42
CA ALA A 297 -0.15 20.15 11.42
C ALA A 297 0.42 20.80 10.14
N ALA A 298 -0.23 20.59 8.99
CA ALA A 298 0.17 21.23 7.73
C ALA A 298 -0.02 22.73 7.75
N GLU A 299 -1.09 23.22 8.38
CA GLU A 299 -1.38 24.66 8.55
C GLU A 299 -0.34 25.36 9.44
N THR A 300 0.23 24.66 10.42
CA THR A 300 1.31 25.17 11.29
C THR A 300 2.71 24.93 10.71
N GLY A 301 2.82 24.16 9.62
CA GLY A 301 4.08 23.82 8.98
C GLY A 301 4.91 22.76 9.70
N ASP A 302 4.28 21.98 10.61
CA ASP A 302 4.95 20.94 11.39
C ASP A 302 5.22 19.68 10.55
N PHE A 303 4.20 19.15 9.87
CA PHE A 303 4.30 18.01 8.94
C PHE A 303 3.04 17.91 8.06
N VAL A 304 3.08 17.09 7.01
CA VAL A 304 1.93 16.77 6.15
C VAL A 304 1.52 15.30 6.26
N LEU A 305 0.31 14.96 5.82
CA LEU A 305 -0.20 13.57 5.84
C LEU A 305 0.79 12.56 5.23
N ALA A 306 1.44 12.95 4.11
CA ALA A 306 2.42 12.12 3.43
C ALA A 306 3.61 11.74 4.34
N ASP A 307 4.02 12.61 5.25
CA ASP A 307 5.10 12.31 6.20
C ASP A 307 4.71 11.20 7.18
N SER A 308 3.46 11.23 7.67
CA SER A 308 2.94 10.18 8.56
C SER A 308 2.87 8.83 7.84
N ILE A 309 2.41 8.82 6.59
CA ILE A 309 2.34 7.61 5.75
C ILE A 309 3.75 7.09 5.46
N ARG A 310 4.68 7.96 5.07
CA ARG A 310 6.09 7.59 4.82
C ARG A 310 6.74 6.98 6.06
N LEU A 311 6.60 7.63 7.21
CA LEU A 311 7.19 7.18 8.47
C LEU A 311 6.68 5.79 8.91
N ILE A 312 5.38 5.51 8.73
CA ILE A 312 4.86 4.18 9.07
C ILE A 312 5.33 3.12 8.07
N ASN A 313 5.39 3.43 6.76
CA ASN A 313 5.91 2.52 5.75
C ASN A 313 7.38 2.16 6.00
N GLU A 314 8.24 3.15 6.19
CA GLU A 314 9.66 2.94 6.52
C GLU A 314 9.82 2.07 7.77
N LYS A 315 8.99 2.30 8.79
CA LYS A 315 8.97 1.52 10.03
C LYS A 315 8.55 0.08 9.79
N LEU A 316 7.52 -0.17 8.98
CA LEU A 316 7.05 -1.51 8.64
C LEU A 316 8.10 -2.29 7.86
N VAL A 317 8.66 -1.70 6.79
CA VAL A 317 9.71 -2.32 5.97
C VAL A 317 10.92 -2.69 6.86
N ARG A 318 11.40 -1.77 7.68
CA ARG A 318 12.55 -1.99 8.55
C ARG A 318 12.31 -3.08 9.60
N ARG A 319 11.08 -3.18 10.13
CA ARG A 319 10.74 -4.15 11.18
C ARG A 319 10.35 -5.54 10.66
N HIS A 320 10.22 -5.70 9.33
CA HIS A 320 9.89 -6.97 8.68
C HIS A 320 10.99 -7.42 7.69
N PRO A 321 12.26 -7.55 8.14
CA PRO A 321 13.37 -7.90 7.25
C PRO A 321 13.21 -9.29 6.62
N HIS A 322 12.40 -10.15 7.21
CA HIS A 322 12.06 -11.46 6.66
C HIS A 322 11.16 -11.39 5.42
N VAL A 323 10.44 -10.28 5.22
CA VAL A 323 9.63 -10.03 4.03
C VAL A 323 10.42 -9.22 2.98
N PHE A 324 11.12 -8.17 3.42
CA PHE A 324 11.71 -7.17 2.52
C PHE A 324 13.22 -7.29 2.32
N SER A 325 13.93 -8.12 3.11
CA SER A 325 15.41 -8.22 3.07
C SER A 325 15.95 -9.65 3.08
N GLY A 326 15.11 -10.65 2.79
CA GLY A 326 15.54 -12.04 2.64
C GLY A 326 15.99 -12.76 3.92
N VAL A 327 15.77 -12.21 5.10
CA VAL A 327 16.04 -12.87 6.38
C VAL A 327 15.04 -14.02 6.56
N LYS A 328 15.53 -15.25 6.75
CA LYS A 328 14.66 -16.40 6.98
C LYS A 328 14.19 -16.46 8.43
N VAL A 329 12.93 -16.75 8.63
CA VAL A 329 12.29 -17.03 9.92
C VAL A 329 11.45 -18.30 9.82
N ASP A 330 11.46 -19.13 10.84
CA ASP A 330 10.81 -20.44 10.82
C ASP A 330 9.41 -20.41 11.47
N ASN A 331 9.14 -19.40 12.32
CA ASN A 331 7.85 -19.31 13.03
C ASN A 331 7.55 -17.87 13.51
N SER A 332 6.31 -17.66 13.95
CA SER A 332 5.82 -16.36 14.45
C SER A 332 6.55 -15.84 15.70
N ASN A 333 7.09 -16.73 16.54
CA ASN A 333 7.84 -16.34 17.74
C ASN A 333 9.16 -15.67 17.36
N GLN A 334 9.89 -16.19 16.37
CA GLN A 334 11.12 -15.55 15.86
C GLN A 334 10.83 -14.19 15.23
N VAL A 335 9.69 -14.05 14.55
CA VAL A 335 9.25 -12.75 14.04
C VAL A 335 9.05 -11.77 15.19
N ALA A 336 8.36 -12.16 16.26
CA ALA A 336 8.11 -11.33 17.43
C ALA A 336 9.41 -10.94 18.16
N GLU A 337 10.36 -11.86 18.32
CA GLU A 337 11.68 -11.61 18.91
C GLU A 337 12.51 -10.61 18.08
N ASN A 338 12.58 -10.84 16.75
CA ASN A 338 13.28 -9.94 15.84
C ASN A 338 12.67 -8.53 15.86
N TRP A 339 11.34 -8.43 15.87
CA TRP A 339 10.63 -7.16 15.96
C TRP A 339 10.92 -6.42 17.24
N GLN A 340 10.96 -7.13 18.41
CA GLN A 340 11.32 -6.54 19.69
C GLN A 340 12.78 -6.08 19.71
N ARG A 341 13.71 -6.85 19.15
CA ARG A 341 15.13 -6.48 19.05
C ARG A 341 15.32 -5.22 18.23
N ILE A 342 14.73 -5.14 17.03
CA ILE A 342 14.80 -3.97 16.16
C ILE A 342 14.21 -2.74 16.86
N LYS A 343 13.07 -2.90 17.53
CA LYS A 343 12.43 -1.82 18.31
C LYS A 343 13.29 -1.33 19.47
N GLN A 344 14.11 -2.20 20.08
CA GLN A 344 15.06 -1.81 21.13
C GLN A 344 16.26 -1.06 20.54
N GLU A 345 16.77 -1.49 19.38
CA GLU A 345 17.85 -0.82 18.66
C GLU A 345 17.48 0.60 18.23
N GLU A 346 16.24 0.79 17.72
CA GLU A 346 15.70 2.10 17.38
C GLU A 346 15.65 3.07 18.57
N LYS A 347 15.50 2.56 19.79
CA LYS A 347 15.43 3.36 21.03
C LYS A 347 16.78 3.70 21.64
N LYS A 348 17.88 3.06 21.21
CA LYS A 348 19.23 3.31 21.75
C LYS A 348 19.74 4.75 21.58
N GLY A 349 19.08 5.58 20.78
CA GLY A 349 19.39 7.01 20.60
C GLY A 349 18.64 7.99 21.51
N ASN A 350 17.53 7.56 22.16
CA ASN A 350 16.69 8.39 23.04
C ASN A 350 16.70 7.80 24.46
N TYR A 351 17.66 8.19 25.25
CA TYR A 351 17.73 7.84 26.70
C TYR A 351 16.71 8.67 27.48
N ASP A 352 15.46 8.23 27.51
CA ASP A 352 14.59 8.54 28.62
C ASP A 352 15.11 7.76 29.85
N LYS A 353 15.48 8.47 30.92
CA LYS A 353 16.09 7.92 32.15
C LYS A 353 15.16 6.95 32.91
N SER A 354 13.87 6.84 32.53
CA SER A 354 12.90 5.98 33.20
C SER A 354 12.35 4.90 32.26
N VAL A 355 12.36 3.66 32.73
CA VAL A 355 11.77 2.49 32.05
C VAL A 355 10.29 2.71 31.74
N LEU A 356 9.60 3.51 32.55
CA LEU A 356 8.16 3.77 32.48
C LEU A 356 7.81 4.98 31.59
N ALA A 357 8.77 5.87 31.27
CA ALA A 357 8.52 7.10 30.51
C ALA A 357 7.88 6.86 29.12
N SER A 358 8.05 5.66 28.56
CA SER A 358 7.48 5.31 27.25
C SER A 358 6.03 4.79 27.30
N VAL A 359 5.39 4.77 28.47
CA VAL A 359 3.97 4.43 28.61
C VAL A 359 3.15 5.71 28.44
N PRO A 360 2.25 5.79 27.42
CA PRO A 360 1.41 6.97 27.27
C PRO A 360 0.54 7.19 28.51
N LYS A 361 0.42 8.46 28.95
CA LYS A 361 -0.37 8.82 30.14
C LYS A 361 -1.88 8.88 29.89
N ASP A 362 -2.27 9.02 28.64
CA ASP A 362 -3.68 9.18 28.22
C ASP A 362 -4.33 7.85 27.80
N LEU A 363 -3.74 6.71 28.16
CA LEU A 363 -4.38 5.40 27.96
C LEU A 363 -5.49 5.16 28.99
N PRO A 364 -6.52 4.34 28.65
CA PRO A 364 -7.43 3.81 29.65
C PRO A 364 -6.69 3.23 30.85
N ALA A 365 -7.18 3.46 32.07
CA ALA A 365 -6.43 3.22 33.30
C ALA A 365 -5.95 1.76 33.44
N LEU A 366 -6.79 0.77 33.08
CA LEU A 366 -6.42 -0.64 33.14
C LEU A 366 -5.34 -0.99 32.11
N GLN A 367 -5.40 -0.42 30.89
CA GLN A 367 -4.35 -0.60 29.90
C GLN A 367 -3.04 0.07 30.32
N GLN A 368 -3.12 1.25 30.95
CA GLN A 368 -1.95 1.95 31.46
C GLN A 368 -1.27 1.11 32.55
N ALA A 369 -2.04 0.61 33.53
CA ALA A 369 -1.57 -0.28 34.58
C ALA A 369 -0.90 -1.55 34.01
N TYR A 370 -1.54 -2.21 33.05
CA TYR A 370 -0.98 -3.38 32.35
C TYR A 370 0.37 -3.08 31.70
N LYS A 371 0.47 -1.97 30.97
CA LYS A 371 1.72 -1.57 30.29
C LYS A 371 2.83 -1.18 31.27
N VAL A 372 2.49 -0.49 32.36
CA VAL A 372 3.46 -0.14 33.42
C VAL A 372 4.05 -1.41 34.04
N GLN A 373 3.21 -2.36 34.44
CA GLN A 373 3.64 -3.63 35.03
C GLN A 373 4.46 -4.47 34.02
N ALA A 374 4.01 -4.56 32.76
CA ALA A 374 4.76 -5.25 31.71
C ALA A 374 6.15 -4.62 31.44
N ARG A 375 6.33 -3.33 31.71
CA ARG A 375 7.62 -2.65 31.64
C ARG A 375 8.49 -2.92 32.86
N ALA A 376 7.93 -2.88 34.06
CA ALA A 376 8.61 -3.22 35.29
C ALA A 376 9.18 -4.65 35.28
N LYS A 377 8.39 -5.61 34.74
CA LYS A 377 8.87 -6.98 34.52
C LYS A 377 10.17 -7.07 33.72
N ARG A 378 10.39 -6.22 32.72
CA ARG A 378 11.58 -6.26 31.84
C ARG A 378 12.89 -5.94 32.57
N VAL A 379 12.81 -5.27 33.69
CA VAL A 379 13.96 -4.94 34.56
C VAL A 379 14.04 -5.84 35.76
N GLY A 380 13.28 -6.94 35.76
CA GLY A 380 13.30 -7.93 36.86
C GLY A 380 12.34 -7.61 38.00
N PHE A 381 11.55 -6.53 37.92
CA PHE A 381 10.55 -6.21 38.93
C PHE A 381 9.23 -6.90 38.62
N ASP A 382 9.14 -8.18 38.94
CA ASP A 382 7.98 -9.04 38.76
C ASP A 382 7.96 -10.20 39.76
N TRP A 383 6.76 -10.73 39.97
CA TRP A 383 6.59 -11.96 40.74
C TRP A 383 7.10 -13.18 39.96
N PRO A 384 7.66 -14.22 40.64
CA PRO A 384 8.12 -15.42 39.95
C PRO A 384 6.95 -16.27 39.38
N SER A 385 5.75 -16.15 39.98
CA SER A 385 4.52 -16.86 39.53
C SER A 385 3.29 -16.01 39.80
N ILE A 386 2.14 -16.43 39.25
CA ILE A 386 0.84 -15.84 39.50
C ILE A 386 0.44 -15.85 40.99
N ASP A 387 0.94 -16.82 41.75
CA ASP A 387 0.59 -16.97 43.17
C ASP A 387 0.95 -15.72 43.98
N GLY A 388 2.10 -15.10 43.70
CA GLY A 388 2.49 -13.83 44.32
C GLY A 388 1.54 -12.69 44.00
N ALA A 389 1.09 -12.60 42.74
CA ALA A 389 0.12 -11.58 42.34
C ALA A 389 -1.25 -11.81 42.99
N LEU A 390 -1.69 -13.08 43.13
CA LEU A 390 -2.94 -13.43 43.80
C LEU A 390 -2.87 -13.14 45.31
N GLN A 391 -1.74 -13.42 45.94
CA GLN A 391 -1.54 -13.11 47.38
C GLN A 391 -1.60 -11.59 47.60
N LYS A 392 -0.97 -10.79 46.73
CA LYS A 392 -1.04 -9.32 46.82
C LYS A 392 -2.47 -8.81 46.62
N LEU A 393 -3.20 -9.33 45.67
CA LEU A 393 -4.62 -8.98 45.48
C LEU A 393 -5.45 -9.27 46.75
N GLN A 394 -5.20 -10.40 47.44
CA GLN A 394 -5.88 -10.73 48.67
C GLN A 394 -5.47 -9.80 49.85
N GLU A 395 -4.26 -9.33 49.84
CA GLU A 395 -3.77 -8.32 50.78
C GLU A 395 -4.51 -7.00 50.59
N GLU A 396 -4.54 -6.45 49.36
CA GLU A 396 -5.23 -5.20 49.04
C GLU A 396 -6.76 -5.27 49.33
N LEU A 397 -7.40 -6.41 49.10
CA LEU A 397 -8.81 -6.59 49.49
C LEU A 397 -9.02 -6.52 51.01
N ARG A 398 -8.07 -6.96 51.81
CA ARG A 398 -8.16 -6.84 53.28
C ARG A 398 -7.91 -5.39 53.74
N GLU A 399 -6.96 -4.71 53.11
CA GLU A 399 -6.64 -3.31 53.40
C GLU A 399 -7.83 -2.41 53.04
N LEU A 400 -8.51 -2.65 51.92
CA LEU A 400 -9.75 -1.98 51.55
C LEU A 400 -10.85 -2.23 52.60
N GLU A 401 -10.99 -3.45 53.11
CA GLU A 401 -11.99 -3.75 54.15
C GLU A 401 -11.69 -3.02 55.47
N VAL A 402 -10.44 -2.89 55.85
CA VAL A 402 -10.00 -2.12 57.02
C VAL A 402 -10.30 -0.63 56.81
N ALA A 403 -9.93 -0.06 55.65
CA ALA A 403 -10.18 1.33 55.32
C ALA A 403 -11.69 1.65 55.32
N ARG A 404 -12.53 0.71 54.88
CA ARG A 404 -13.99 0.81 54.95
C ARG A 404 -14.51 0.87 56.38
N GLN A 405 -13.93 0.08 57.30
CA GLN A 405 -14.32 0.07 58.72
C GLN A 405 -13.92 1.36 59.44
N GLU A 406 -12.85 2.00 58.98
CA GLU A 406 -12.36 3.28 59.52
C GLU A 406 -13.13 4.50 58.99
N ASP A 407 -14.01 4.31 58.01
CA ASP A 407 -14.82 5.32 57.29
C ASP A 407 -13.97 6.48 56.73
N ASN A 408 -12.74 6.18 56.30
CA ASN A 408 -11.84 7.13 55.73
C ASN A 408 -11.89 7.08 54.19
N ILE A 409 -12.61 8.03 53.60
CA ILE A 409 -12.84 8.07 52.14
C ILE A 409 -11.52 8.09 51.36
N GLN A 410 -10.48 8.81 51.83
CA GLN A 410 -9.20 8.86 51.10
C GLN A 410 -8.49 7.49 51.15
N SER A 411 -8.45 6.82 52.27
CA SER A 411 -7.88 5.47 52.38
C SER A 411 -8.68 4.46 51.55
N ILE A 412 -10.02 4.54 51.53
CA ILE A 412 -10.89 3.69 50.67
C ILE A 412 -10.54 3.91 49.20
N HIS A 413 -10.36 5.16 48.77
CA HIS A 413 -9.97 5.49 47.40
C HIS A 413 -8.64 4.89 46.98
N ASP A 414 -7.63 5.02 47.88
CA ASP A 414 -6.27 4.55 47.62
C ASP A 414 -6.23 3.02 47.55
N GLU A 415 -6.84 2.32 48.51
CA GLU A 415 -6.91 0.86 48.55
C GLU A 415 -7.74 0.27 47.39
N LEU A 416 -8.82 0.94 47.00
CA LEU A 416 -9.58 0.53 45.80
C LEU A 416 -8.72 0.62 44.54
N GLY A 417 -7.89 1.65 44.41
CA GLY A 417 -6.91 1.80 43.33
C GLY A 417 -5.91 0.63 43.31
N ASP A 418 -5.40 0.24 44.50
CA ASP A 418 -4.42 -0.84 44.63
C ASP A 418 -5.03 -2.22 44.35
N VAL A 419 -6.30 -2.46 44.74
CA VAL A 419 -7.07 -3.65 44.33
C VAL A 419 -7.18 -3.73 42.82
N LEU A 420 -7.58 -2.64 42.13
CA LEU A 420 -7.67 -2.61 40.68
C LEU A 420 -6.31 -2.85 40.01
N PHE A 421 -5.26 -2.23 40.51
CA PHE A 421 -3.90 -2.40 39.98
C PHE A 421 -3.39 -3.84 40.16
N SER A 422 -3.66 -4.46 41.33
CA SER A 422 -3.31 -5.87 41.59
C SER A 422 -4.11 -6.85 40.75
N MET A 423 -5.41 -6.56 40.44
CA MET A 423 -6.23 -7.33 39.52
C MET A 423 -5.66 -7.30 38.10
N VAL A 424 -5.18 -6.12 37.64
CA VAL A 424 -4.50 -6.00 36.34
C VAL A 424 -3.22 -6.85 36.31
N ASN A 425 -2.51 -6.98 37.41
CA ASN A 425 -1.32 -7.83 37.48
C ASN A 425 -1.67 -9.32 37.34
N VAL A 426 -2.71 -9.78 37.99
CA VAL A 426 -3.25 -11.15 37.80
C VAL A 426 -3.64 -11.37 36.34
N SER A 427 -4.37 -10.43 35.75
CA SER A 427 -4.76 -10.47 34.33
C SER A 427 -3.54 -10.61 33.41
N ARG A 428 -2.47 -9.90 33.67
CA ARG A 428 -1.20 -9.98 32.90
C ARG A 428 -0.54 -11.37 33.00
N PHE A 429 -0.55 -12.02 34.15
CA PHE A 429 -0.05 -13.38 34.31
C PHE A 429 -0.91 -14.41 33.56
N LEU A 430 -2.23 -14.19 33.47
CA LEU A 430 -3.16 -15.02 32.70
C LEU A 430 -3.10 -14.75 31.19
N GLY A 431 -2.41 -13.70 30.74
CA GLY A 431 -2.36 -13.31 29.34
C GLY A 431 -3.68 -12.72 28.81
N VAL A 432 -4.53 -12.22 29.73
CA VAL A 432 -5.82 -11.60 29.42
C VAL A 432 -5.69 -10.08 29.42
N ASP A 433 -6.22 -9.40 28.41
CA ASP A 433 -6.29 -7.93 28.41
C ASP A 433 -7.38 -7.46 29.37
N PRO A 434 -7.03 -6.67 30.42
CA PRO A 434 -7.98 -6.30 31.46
C PRO A 434 -9.06 -5.31 31.00
N GLU A 435 -8.72 -4.42 30.06
CA GLU A 435 -9.64 -3.42 29.51
C GLU A 435 -10.71 -4.10 28.64
N ASN A 436 -10.28 -4.98 27.73
CA ASN A 436 -11.21 -5.74 26.88
C ASN A 436 -12.07 -6.67 27.73
N SER A 437 -11.49 -7.37 28.71
CA SER A 437 -12.26 -8.26 29.59
C SER A 437 -13.35 -7.54 30.37
N LEU A 438 -13.06 -6.32 30.88
CA LEU A 438 -14.08 -5.51 31.56
C LEU A 438 -15.13 -5.00 30.59
N ARG A 439 -14.75 -4.58 29.38
CA ARG A 439 -15.67 -4.14 28.33
C ARG A 439 -16.63 -5.27 27.92
N ASP A 440 -16.11 -6.47 27.67
CA ASP A 440 -16.95 -7.64 27.36
C ASP A 440 -17.96 -7.92 28.46
N SER A 441 -17.55 -7.75 29.70
CA SER A 441 -18.44 -7.92 30.87
C SER A 441 -19.53 -6.83 30.91
N VAL A 442 -19.19 -5.59 30.61
CA VAL A 442 -20.16 -4.48 30.47
C VAL A 442 -21.11 -4.74 29.31
N GLY A 443 -20.58 -5.15 28.15
CA GLY A 443 -21.39 -5.51 26.97
C GLY A 443 -22.37 -6.67 27.26
N LYS A 444 -21.88 -7.72 27.93
CA LYS A 444 -22.72 -8.83 28.39
C LYS A 444 -23.81 -8.36 29.34
N PHE A 445 -23.49 -7.48 30.29
CA PHE A 445 -24.49 -6.92 31.21
C PHE A 445 -25.53 -6.11 30.44
N ARG A 446 -25.15 -5.23 29.52
CA ARG A 446 -26.07 -4.43 28.70
C ARG A 446 -27.02 -5.30 27.89
N ARG A 447 -26.52 -6.33 27.19
CA ARG A 447 -27.35 -7.25 26.41
C ARG A 447 -28.38 -7.97 27.30
N ARG A 448 -27.94 -8.49 28.43
CA ARG A 448 -28.84 -9.18 29.37
C ARG A 448 -29.89 -8.26 29.96
N PHE A 449 -29.48 -7.05 30.33
CA PHE A 449 -30.40 -6.06 30.89
C PHE A 449 -31.47 -5.63 29.87
N ALA A 450 -31.12 -5.45 28.61
CA ALA A 450 -32.08 -5.19 27.53
C ALA A 450 -33.08 -6.34 27.37
N LEU A 451 -32.67 -7.59 27.58
CA LEU A 451 -33.62 -8.73 27.61
C LEU A 451 -34.52 -8.73 28.85
N VAL A 452 -34.00 -8.31 30.01
CA VAL A 452 -34.81 -8.09 31.22
C VAL A 452 -35.85 -7.01 30.99
N GLU A 453 -35.48 -5.86 30.41
CA GLU A 453 -36.40 -4.78 30.04
C GLU A 453 -37.52 -5.29 29.12
N LYS A 454 -37.13 -6.03 28.07
CA LYS A 454 -38.09 -6.63 27.13
C LYS A 454 -39.04 -7.65 27.80
N ALA A 455 -38.50 -8.49 28.70
CA ALA A 455 -39.31 -9.46 29.45
C ALA A 455 -40.28 -8.77 30.43
N ALA A 456 -39.83 -7.70 31.08
CA ALA A 456 -40.67 -6.87 31.95
C ALA A 456 -41.81 -6.20 31.16
N GLU A 457 -41.49 -5.59 30.02
CA GLU A 457 -42.48 -4.96 29.13
C GLU A 457 -43.56 -5.95 28.68
N GLN A 458 -43.15 -7.15 28.26
CA GLN A 458 -44.08 -8.22 27.84
C GLN A 458 -45.01 -8.68 28.96
N ARG A 459 -44.61 -8.55 30.21
CA ARG A 459 -45.37 -8.94 31.39
C ARG A 459 -46.12 -7.78 32.04
N GLY A 460 -45.99 -6.55 31.50
CA GLY A 460 -46.59 -5.35 32.08
C GLY A 460 -45.98 -4.96 33.43
N ILE A 461 -44.73 -5.34 33.67
CA ILE A 461 -44.00 -5.07 34.92
C ILE A 461 -43.22 -3.75 34.76
N VAL A 462 -43.34 -2.86 35.73
CA VAL A 462 -42.57 -1.61 35.81
C VAL A 462 -41.34 -1.87 36.66
N LEU A 463 -40.15 -1.90 36.02
CA LEU A 463 -38.87 -2.28 36.68
C LEU A 463 -38.57 -1.43 37.94
N SER A 464 -38.92 -0.13 37.93
CA SER A 464 -38.68 0.76 39.07
C SER A 464 -39.56 0.47 40.29
N GLU A 465 -40.59 -0.34 40.12
CA GLU A 465 -41.50 -0.73 41.20
C GLU A 465 -41.21 -2.15 41.73
N CYS A 466 -40.27 -2.86 41.10
CA CYS A 466 -39.91 -4.21 41.49
C CYS A 466 -38.95 -4.23 42.68
N SER A 467 -39.08 -5.24 43.53
CA SER A 467 -38.06 -5.60 44.51
C SER A 467 -36.81 -6.17 43.84
N LEU A 468 -35.67 -6.13 44.53
CA LEU A 468 -34.43 -6.73 44.03
C LEU A 468 -34.61 -8.23 43.74
N GLU A 469 -35.36 -8.95 44.55
CA GLU A 469 -35.64 -10.38 44.35
C GLU A 469 -36.43 -10.66 43.08
N GLU A 470 -37.35 -9.78 42.68
CA GLU A 470 -38.10 -9.90 41.43
C GLU A 470 -37.21 -9.59 40.21
N LEU A 471 -36.37 -8.57 40.30
CA LEU A 471 -35.40 -8.25 39.27
C LEU A 471 -34.38 -9.38 39.10
N ASP A 472 -33.94 -9.99 40.18
CA ASP A 472 -32.93 -11.10 40.14
C ASP A 472 -33.54 -12.35 39.48
N LYS A 473 -34.85 -12.63 39.70
CA LYS A 473 -35.54 -13.70 38.99
C LYS A 473 -35.61 -13.46 37.49
N LEU A 474 -35.95 -12.25 37.06
CA LEU A 474 -35.93 -11.88 35.64
C LEU A 474 -34.55 -12.00 35.04
N TRP A 475 -33.55 -11.60 35.78
CA TRP A 475 -32.13 -11.72 35.38
C TRP A 475 -31.66 -13.17 35.22
N ASP A 476 -32.06 -14.05 36.15
CA ASP A 476 -31.72 -15.48 36.09
C ASP A 476 -32.45 -16.19 34.96
N GLU A 477 -33.72 -15.84 34.67
CA GLU A 477 -34.41 -16.33 33.50
C GLU A 477 -33.71 -15.96 32.20
N VAL A 478 -33.23 -14.73 32.08
CA VAL A 478 -32.48 -14.27 30.88
C VAL A 478 -31.16 -15.00 30.74
N LYS A 479 -30.40 -15.27 31.83
CA LYS A 479 -29.18 -16.06 31.77
C LYS A 479 -29.42 -17.46 31.23
N LEU A 480 -30.56 -18.10 31.54
CA LEU A 480 -30.89 -19.43 31.03
C LEU A 480 -31.24 -19.45 29.54
N VAL A 481 -31.66 -18.34 28.98
CA VAL A 481 -31.98 -18.21 27.55
C VAL A 481 -30.74 -17.93 26.71
N GLU A 482 -29.71 -17.31 27.30
CA GLU A 482 -28.43 -17.00 26.60
C GLU A 482 -27.38 -18.14 26.65
N SER A 483 -27.60 -19.14 27.53
CA SER A 483 -26.68 -20.29 27.66
C SER A 483 -27.07 -21.42 26.69
#